data_dee30a3d1b5759a0225c0940119b6674
#
_entry.id   dee30a3d1b5759a0225c0940119b6674
#
_cell.length_a   1.000
_cell.length_b   1.000
_cell.length_c   1.000
_cell.angle_alpha   90.00
_cell.angle_beta   90.00
_cell.angle_gamma   90.00
#
_symmetry.space_group_name_H-M   'P 1'
#
loop_
_entity.id
_entity.type
_entity.pdbx_description
1 polymer ?
#
loop_
_entity_poly.entity_id
_entity_poly.type
_entity_poly.pdbx_seq_one_letter_code
_entity_poly.pdbx_strand_id
1 'polypeptide(L)'
;MEIKEIRNKILETGDVTSCAVMIIEKKGDIIEYAITDPTKTIVNLTDLTEIAGVIGLRYGIIGYDKISGGLKLTIDIFRNHITAYTGIAENILVTMVPNTVNMNLIKVIQDVKSILTVELGKS
;
A
#
# COMPACT_ATOMS: atom_id res chain seq x y z
N MET A 1 4.10 -7.19 12.16
CA MET A 1 3.53 -5.84 12.30
C MET A 1 2.07 -5.88 11.87
N GLU A 2 1.18 -5.42 12.71
CA GLU A 2 -0.25 -5.39 12.39
C GLU A 2 -0.57 -4.21 11.46
N ILE A 3 -1.67 -4.32 10.71
CA ILE A 3 -2.07 -3.28 9.74
C ILE A 3 -2.24 -1.91 10.39
N LYS A 4 -2.76 -1.85 11.62
CA LYS A 4 -2.90 -0.60 12.36
C LYS A 4 -1.57 0.04 12.71
N GLU A 5 -0.56 -0.77 13.00
CA GLU A 5 0.80 -0.29 13.27
C GLU A 5 1.42 0.29 12.00
N ILE A 6 1.19 -0.34 10.85
CA ILE A 6 1.63 0.16 9.56
C ILE A 6 1.02 1.54 9.30
N ARG A 7 -0.30 1.66 9.50
CA ARG A 7 -1.01 2.93 9.36
C ARG A 7 -0.40 4.01 10.25
N ASN A 8 -0.17 3.70 11.53
CA ASN A 8 0.38 4.66 12.49
C ASN A 8 1.79 5.08 12.10
N LYS A 9 2.61 4.14 11.64
CA LYS A 9 3.96 4.45 11.19
C LYS A 9 3.96 5.40 9.99
N ILE A 10 3.04 5.20 9.06
CA ILE A 10 2.90 6.09 7.89
C ILE A 10 2.48 7.50 8.33
N LEU A 11 1.55 7.60 9.26
CA LEU A 11 1.12 8.89 9.80
C LEU A 11 2.25 9.64 10.50
N GLU A 12 3.01 8.94 11.35
CA GLU A 12 4.06 9.55 12.16
C GLU A 12 5.28 9.96 11.34
N THR A 13 5.76 9.06 10.47
CA THR A 13 7.01 9.26 9.76
C THR A 13 6.83 9.76 8.34
N GLY A 14 5.65 9.57 7.76
CA GLY A 14 5.31 10.06 6.42
C GLY A 14 4.87 11.52 6.39
N ASP A 15 4.69 12.14 7.56
CA ASP A 15 4.22 13.52 7.70
C ASP A 15 2.89 13.76 6.96
N VAL A 16 1.95 12.85 7.16
CA VAL A 16 0.60 12.92 6.60
C VAL A 16 -0.44 12.94 7.70
N THR A 17 -1.59 13.55 7.43
CA THR A 17 -2.68 13.67 8.39
C THR A 17 -3.72 12.56 8.28
N SER A 18 -3.73 11.84 7.18
CA SER A 18 -4.65 10.73 6.94
C SER A 18 -4.06 9.73 5.97
N CYS A 19 -4.46 8.47 6.10
CA CYS A 19 -4.08 7.44 5.15
C CYS A 19 -5.03 6.26 5.20
N ALA A 20 -5.02 5.47 4.15
CA ALA A 20 -5.64 4.16 4.09
C ALA A 20 -4.55 3.16 3.74
N VAL A 21 -4.51 2.04 4.44
CA VAL A 21 -3.56 0.96 4.21
C VAL A 21 -4.32 -0.34 4.06
N MET A 22 -3.95 -1.14 3.10
CA MET A 22 -4.54 -2.48 2.96
C MET A 22 -3.49 -3.47 2.49
N ILE A 23 -3.72 -4.73 2.85
CA ILE A 23 -2.98 -5.86 2.32
C ILE A 23 -3.95 -6.65 1.46
N ILE A 24 -3.58 -6.89 0.23
CA ILE A 24 -4.42 -7.60 -0.73
C ILE A 24 -3.71 -8.83 -1.29
N GLU A 25 -4.48 -9.80 -1.74
CA GLU A 25 -3.94 -10.92 -2.51
C GLU A 25 -3.62 -10.45 -3.92
N LYS A 26 -2.75 -11.16 -4.62
CA LYS A 26 -2.36 -10.82 -6.01
C LYS A 26 -3.54 -10.83 -6.98
N LYS A 27 -4.61 -11.54 -6.67
CA LYS A 27 -5.83 -11.54 -7.48
C LYS A 27 -6.79 -10.40 -7.12
N GLY A 28 -6.45 -9.56 -6.13
CA GLY A 28 -7.18 -8.34 -5.83
C GLY A 28 -8.15 -8.39 -4.66
N ASP A 29 -8.18 -9.49 -3.90
CA ASP A 29 -9.05 -9.58 -2.71
C ASP A 29 -8.36 -8.96 -1.50
N ILE A 30 -9.09 -8.15 -0.74
CA ILE A 30 -8.57 -7.52 0.47
C ILE A 30 -8.47 -8.55 1.60
N ILE A 31 -7.28 -8.68 2.19
CA ILE A 31 -7.07 -9.53 3.37
C ILE A 31 -7.36 -8.74 4.64
N GLU A 32 -6.81 -7.54 4.75
CA GLU A 32 -7.05 -6.64 5.88
C GLU A 32 -6.81 -5.20 5.47
N TYR A 33 -7.39 -4.26 6.22
CA TYR A 33 -7.23 -2.84 5.95
C TYR A 33 -7.32 -2.01 7.24
N ALA A 34 -6.79 -0.80 7.19
CA ALA A 34 -6.94 0.20 8.24
C ALA A 34 -7.05 1.58 7.61
N ILE A 35 -8.03 2.36 8.01
CA ILE A 35 -8.34 3.68 7.47
C ILE A 35 -8.39 4.67 8.63
N THR A 36 -7.80 5.86 8.45
CA THR A 36 -7.98 6.96 9.39
C THR A 36 -9.34 7.64 9.12
N ASP A 37 -9.92 8.28 10.15
CA ASP A 37 -11.24 8.90 10.02
C ASP A 37 -11.32 9.94 8.88
N PRO A 38 -10.36 10.86 8.70
CA PRO A 38 -10.39 11.78 7.57
C PRO A 38 -10.40 11.07 6.21
N THR A 39 -9.73 9.91 6.09
CA THR A 39 -9.72 9.15 4.85
C THR A 39 -11.07 8.50 4.57
N LYS A 40 -11.82 8.11 5.61
CA LYS A 40 -13.16 7.52 5.44
C LYS A 40 -14.13 8.45 4.73
N THR A 41 -13.91 9.75 4.77
CA THR A 41 -14.75 10.71 4.07
C THR A 41 -14.43 10.79 2.58
N ILE A 42 -13.26 10.33 2.17
CA ILE A 42 -12.78 10.36 0.79
C ILE A 42 -12.92 8.97 0.15
N VAL A 43 -12.52 7.93 0.87
CA VAL A 43 -12.52 6.55 0.39
C VAL A 43 -13.28 5.67 1.37
N ASN A 44 -14.26 4.93 0.88
CA ASN A 44 -14.99 3.95 1.68
C ASN A 44 -14.52 2.53 1.32
N LEU A 45 -15.06 1.51 2.00
CA LEU A 45 -14.67 0.12 1.74
C LEU A 45 -14.98 -0.33 0.31
N THR A 46 -16.09 0.16 -0.27
CA THR A 46 -16.43 -0.15 -1.66
C THR A 46 -15.36 0.38 -2.61
N ASP A 47 -14.90 1.60 -2.39
CA ASP A 47 -13.82 2.20 -3.19
C ASP A 47 -12.52 1.40 -3.04
N LEU A 48 -12.18 0.99 -1.82
CA LEU A 48 -10.99 0.17 -1.57
C LEU A 48 -11.07 -1.17 -2.30
N THR A 49 -12.24 -1.79 -2.32
CA THR A 49 -12.46 -3.06 -3.02
C THR A 49 -12.22 -2.92 -4.53
N GLU A 50 -12.72 -1.84 -5.12
CA GLU A 50 -12.50 -1.56 -6.54
C GLU A 50 -11.02 -1.29 -6.84
N ILE A 51 -10.36 -0.50 -6.02
CA ILE A 51 -8.94 -0.19 -6.17
C ILE A 51 -8.09 -1.45 -6.02
N ALA A 52 -8.41 -2.31 -5.06
CA ALA A 52 -7.72 -3.57 -4.86
C ALA A 52 -7.82 -4.48 -6.08
N GLY A 53 -9.00 -4.57 -6.69
CA GLY A 53 -9.22 -5.35 -7.91
C GLY A 53 -8.35 -4.86 -9.07
N VAL A 54 -8.30 -3.55 -9.26
CA VAL A 54 -7.47 -2.95 -10.32
C VAL A 54 -5.98 -3.18 -10.06
N ILE A 55 -5.53 -3.02 -8.83
CA ILE A 55 -4.12 -3.24 -8.48
C ILE A 55 -3.73 -4.70 -8.68
N GLY A 56 -4.57 -5.64 -8.26
CA GLY A 56 -4.32 -7.05 -8.47
C GLY A 56 -4.15 -7.40 -9.94
N LEU A 57 -5.01 -6.86 -10.80
CA LEU A 57 -4.92 -7.06 -12.25
C LEU A 57 -3.64 -6.45 -12.81
N ARG A 58 -3.31 -5.22 -12.44
CA ARG A 58 -2.11 -4.52 -12.91
C ARG A 58 -0.84 -5.24 -12.46
N TYR A 59 -0.79 -5.68 -11.20
CA TYR A 59 0.36 -6.38 -10.67
C TYR A 59 0.65 -7.67 -11.44
N GLY A 60 -0.39 -8.41 -11.80
CA GLY A 60 -0.25 -9.60 -12.61
C GLY A 60 0.28 -9.33 -14.02
N ILE A 61 -0.09 -8.16 -14.60
CA ILE A 61 0.34 -7.79 -15.95
C ILE A 61 1.79 -7.28 -15.98
N ILE A 62 2.17 -6.44 -15.01
CA ILE A 62 3.47 -5.76 -15.01
C ILE A 62 4.55 -6.46 -14.19
N GLY A 63 4.25 -7.57 -13.56
CA GLY A 63 5.22 -8.36 -12.82
C GLY A 63 6.11 -9.20 -13.72
N TYR A 64 6.94 -8.57 -14.55
CA TYR A 64 7.83 -9.26 -15.48
C TYR A 64 9.06 -9.81 -14.75
N ASP A 65 8.87 -10.80 -13.89
CA ASP A 65 9.91 -11.30 -13.00
C ASP A 65 11.17 -11.77 -13.73
N LYS A 66 11.01 -12.39 -14.88
CA LYS A 66 12.15 -12.92 -15.65
C LYS A 66 13.01 -11.83 -16.26
N ILE A 67 12.42 -10.68 -16.62
CA ILE A 67 13.12 -9.60 -17.29
C ILE A 67 13.50 -8.49 -16.32
N SER A 68 12.59 -8.13 -15.43
CA SER A 68 12.70 -6.93 -14.59
C SER A 68 13.08 -7.23 -13.14
N GLY A 69 13.14 -8.50 -12.74
CA GLY A 69 13.48 -8.89 -11.37
C GLY A 69 12.37 -8.65 -10.36
N GLY A 70 11.13 -8.47 -10.85
CA GLY A 70 9.97 -8.22 -9.99
C GLY A 70 9.70 -6.74 -9.75
N LEU A 71 8.49 -6.46 -9.29
CA LEU A 71 8.03 -5.11 -9.01
C LEU A 71 8.43 -4.69 -7.59
N LYS A 72 9.23 -3.63 -7.46
CA LYS A 72 9.62 -3.09 -6.16
C LYS A 72 8.59 -2.16 -5.58
N LEU A 73 8.16 -1.18 -6.37
CA LEU A 73 7.24 -0.13 -5.91
C LEU A 73 6.58 0.52 -7.11
N THR A 74 5.27 0.70 -7.04
CA THR A 74 4.52 1.49 -8.01
C THR A 74 3.83 2.63 -7.27
N ILE A 75 3.86 3.82 -7.86
CA ILE A 75 3.20 5.01 -7.33
C ILE A 75 2.31 5.57 -8.41
N ASP A 76 1.01 5.66 -8.11
CA ASP A 76 0.01 6.30 -8.96
C ASP A 76 -0.39 7.63 -8.32
N ILE A 77 -0.20 8.72 -9.04
CA ILE A 77 -0.53 10.05 -8.56
C ILE A 77 -1.85 10.48 -9.19
N PHE A 78 -2.86 10.65 -8.36
CA PHE A 78 -4.16 11.15 -8.77
C PHE A 78 -4.36 12.59 -8.29
N ARG A 79 -5.44 13.21 -8.72
CA ARG A 79 -5.76 14.59 -8.31
C ARG A 79 -5.90 14.73 -6.79
N ASN A 80 -6.62 13.80 -6.18
CA ASN A 80 -7.00 13.89 -4.77
C ASN A 80 -6.15 13.03 -3.83
N HIS A 81 -5.44 12.04 -4.37
CA HIS A 81 -4.66 11.12 -3.54
C HIS A 81 -3.50 10.51 -4.33
N ILE A 82 -2.61 9.90 -3.59
CA ILE A 82 -1.51 9.10 -4.13
C ILE A 82 -1.69 7.67 -3.63
N THR A 83 -1.60 6.70 -4.54
CA THR A 83 -1.64 5.29 -4.21
C THR A 83 -0.27 4.69 -4.49
N ALA A 84 0.35 4.07 -3.48
CA ALA A 84 1.61 3.37 -3.63
C ALA A 84 1.41 1.91 -3.28
N TYR A 85 1.95 0.99 -4.08
CA TYR A 85 1.85 -0.42 -3.76
C TYR A 85 3.12 -1.18 -4.09
N THR A 86 3.39 -2.21 -3.30
CA THR A 86 4.60 -3.04 -3.40
C THR A 86 4.28 -4.48 -2.98
N GLY A 87 5.00 -5.43 -3.55
CA GLY A 87 4.87 -6.83 -3.18
C GLY A 87 5.47 -7.11 -1.80
N ILE A 88 4.76 -7.89 -1.00
CA ILE A 88 5.23 -8.37 0.31
C ILE A 88 4.95 -9.87 0.36
N ALA A 89 5.99 -10.69 0.23
CA ALA A 89 5.86 -12.14 0.11
C ALA A 89 4.86 -12.47 -1.02
N GLU A 90 3.75 -13.14 -0.71
CA GLU A 90 2.73 -13.50 -1.69
C GLU A 90 1.63 -12.45 -1.85
N ASN A 91 1.67 -11.39 -1.05
CA ASN A 91 0.64 -10.36 -1.00
C ASN A 91 1.15 -9.02 -1.50
N ILE A 92 0.28 -8.04 -1.53
CA ILE A 92 0.60 -6.68 -1.96
C ILE A 92 0.19 -5.71 -0.85
N LEU A 93 1.13 -4.87 -0.42
CA LEU A 93 0.85 -3.76 0.49
C LEU A 93 0.45 -2.55 -0.33
N VAL A 94 -0.72 -1.98 -0.03
CA VAL A 94 -1.24 -0.79 -0.71
C VAL A 94 -1.38 0.33 0.32
N THR A 95 -0.85 1.51 -0.01
CA THR A 95 -0.94 2.69 0.83
C THR A 95 -1.54 3.84 0.03
N MET A 96 -2.53 4.51 0.60
CA MET A 96 -3.19 5.66 -0.03
C MET A 96 -3.10 6.85 0.92
N VAL A 97 -2.64 7.99 0.40
CA VAL A 97 -2.48 9.23 1.16
C VAL A 97 -3.00 10.42 0.33
N PRO A 98 -3.37 11.56 0.97
CA PRO A 98 -3.75 12.75 0.24
C PRO A 98 -2.62 13.24 -0.69
N ASN A 99 -2.98 13.84 -1.83
CA ASN A 99 -1.99 14.36 -2.78
C ASN A 99 -1.38 15.69 -2.30
N THR A 100 -0.92 15.73 -1.05
CA THR A 100 -0.22 16.87 -0.46
C THR A 100 1.08 16.42 0.21
N VAL A 101 1.47 15.17 -0.06
CA VAL A 101 2.54 14.49 0.68
C VAL A 101 3.91 14.80 0.08
N ASN A 102 4.91 14.90 0.94
CA ASN A 102 6.29 15.05 0.54
C ASN A 102 6.95 13.70 0.24
N MET A 103 8.21 13.72 -0.17
CA MET A 103 8.96 12.52 -0.59
C MET A 103 9.27 11.52 0.52
N ASN A 104 9.04 11.86 1.78
CA ASN A 104 9.28 10.94 2.91
C ASN A 104 8.39 9.70 2.85
N LEU A 105 7.24 9.79 2.18
CA LEU A 105 6.33 8.67 2.02
C LEU A 105 7.01 7.45 1.39
N ILE A 106 7.80 7.66 0.35
CA ILE A 106 8.49 6.57 -0.36
C ILE A 106 9.41 5.82 0.61
N LYS A 107 10.19 6.56 1.38
CA LYS A 107 11.11 5.99 2.36
C LYS A 107 10.36 5.18 3.42
N VAL A 108 9.25 5.72 3.93
CA VAL A 108 8.45 5.04 4.96
C VAL A 108 7.90 3.73 4.43
N ILE A 109 7.37 3.73 3.22
CA ILE A 109 6.83 2.51 2.60
C ILE A 109 7.91 1.46 2.43
N GLN A 110 9.11 1.86 1.99
CA GLN A 110 10.24 0.95 1.83
C GLN A 110 10.70 0.39 3.17
N ASP A 111 10.73 1.21 4.22
CA ASP A 111 11.08 0.78 5.57
C ASP A 111 10.08 -0.24 6.10
N VAL A 112 8.78 0.02 5.93
CA VAL A 112 7.71 -0.90 6.33
C VAL A 112 7.84 -2.22 5.57
N LYS A 113 8.08 -2.16 4.28
CA LYS A 113 8.29 -3.35 3.46
C LYS A 113 9.44 -4.19 3.98
N SER A 114 10.57 -3.57 4.33
CA SER A 114 11.75 -4.27 4.86
C SER A 114 11.43 -4.97 6.16
N ILE A 115 10.72 -4.30 7.08
CA ILE A 115 10.32 -4.88 8.37
C ILE A 115 9.39 -6.08 8.15
N LEU A 116 8.38 -5.93 7.31
CA LEU A 116 7.42 -7.00 7.03
C LEU A 116 8.09 -8.20 6.36
N THR A 117 9.02 -7.96 5.46
CA THR A 117 9.77 -9.02 4.80
C THR A 117 10.58 -9.83 5.80
N VAL A 118 11.23 -9.16 6.76
CA VAL A 118 11.98 -9.84 7.83
C VAL A 118 11.05 -10.64 8.74
N GLU A 119 9.92 -10.07 9.16
CA GLU A 119 8.95 -10.76 10.01
C GLU A 119 8.40 -12.02 9.34
N LEU A 120 8.02 -11.93 8.07
CA LEU A 120 7.51 -13.06 7.32
C LEU A 120 8.57 -14.12 7.06
N GLY A 121 9.81 -13.70 6.88
CA GLY A 121 10.94 -14.62 6.67
C GLY A 121 11.33 -15.42 7.92
N LYS A 122 10.88 -15.00 9.10
CA LYS A 122 11.14 -15.69 10.37
C LYS A 122 10.10 -16.76 10.71
N SER A 123 9.00 -16.75 10.03
CA SER A 123 7.94 -17.74 10.24
C SER A 123 8.13 -19.03 9.38
#